data_ca695a070be120e835fa89df94f7bd5b
#
_entry.id   ca695a070be120e835fa89df94f7bd5b
#
_cell.length_a   1.000
_cell.length_b   1.000
_cell.length_c   1.000
_cell.angle_alpha   90.00
_cell.angle_beta   90.00
_cell.angle_gamma   90.00
#
_symmetry.space_group_name_H-M   'P 1'
#
loop_
_entity.id
_entity.type
_entity.pdbx_description
1 polymer ?
#
loop_
_entity_poly.entity_id
_entity_poly.type
_entity_poly.pdbx_seq_one_letter_code
_entity_poly.pdbx_strand_id
1 'polypeptide(L)'
;MNLYRLELKRVCKTRMTAILLAIALVLAVVMAYLPVTFIGWTELDASGNEVRYTGLKAIRKRQEQQVSGTITPDVMQEALEAYQRVYRQYDASSINDIPVEVFYKELARYQPLVNNAKEAFADPKTGMAPGVMGLTAEDMQNFYSQLPKRLESVIWLEQSG
;
A
#
# COMPACT_ATOMS: atom_id res chain seq x y z
N MET A 1 -29.85 -25.39 29.62
CA MET A 1 -29.64 -23.93 29.87
C MET A 1 -28.13 -23.72 30.08
N ASN A 2 -27.45 -22.99 29.18
CA ASN A 2 -25.98 -22.99 29.14
C ASN A 2 -25.38 -22.26 30.33
N LEU A 3 -24.63 -22.99 31.17
CA LEU A 3 -23.88 -22.50 32.34
C LEU A 3 -23.05 -21.26 31.98
N TYR A 4 -22.44 -21.25 30.77
CA TYR A 4 -21.69 -20.16 30.19
C TYR A 4 -22.46 -18.83 30.10
N ARG A 5 -23.77 -18.88 29.76
CA ARG A 5 -24.61 -17.66 29.70
C ARG A 5 -24.88 -17.07 31.07
N LEU A 6 -25.02 -17.93 32.10
CA LEU A 6 -25.22 -17.49 33.47
C LEU A 6 -23.96 -16.87 34.08
N GLU A 7 -22.79 -17.45 33.81
CA GLU A 7 -21.51 -16.90 34.22
C GLU A 7 -21.19 -15.57 33.54
N LEU A 8 -21.41 -15.48 32.23
CA LEU A 8 -21.23 -14.23 31.47
C LEU A 8 -22.12 -13.11 32.01
N LYS A 9 -23.39 -13.44 32.31
CA LYS A 9 -24.35 -12.49 32.88
C LYS A 9 -23.95 -12.05 34.30
N ARG A 10 -23.32 -12.93 35.08
CA ARG A 10 -22.80 -12.64 36.41
C ARG A 10 -21.57 -11.74 36.38
N VAL A 11 -20.65 -12.00 35.46
CA VAL A 11 -19.44 -11.20 35.22
C VAL A 11 -19.80 -9.79 34.72
N CYS A 12 -20.71 -9.66 33.75
CA CYS A 12 -21.14 -8.36 33.23
C CYS A 12 -22.00 -7.55 34.24
N LYS A 13 -22.51 -8.15 35.33
CA LYS A 13 -23.36 -7.48 36.29
C LYS A 13 -22.59 -6.71 37.36
N THR A 14 -21.29 -6.96 37.52
CA THR A 14 -20.44 -6.19 38.41
C THR A 14 -20.06 -4.86 37.81
N ARG A 15 -20.29 -3.75 38.52
CA ARG A 15 -19.96 -2.39 38.04
C ARG A 15 -18.52 -2.24 37.59
N MET A 16 -17.58 -2.89 38.25
CA MET A 16 -16.17 -2.91 37.94
C MET A 16 -15.90 -3.56 36.56
N THR A 17 -16.52 -4.70 36.28
CA THR A 17 -16.35 -5.38 34.97
C THR A 17 -16.94 -4.58 33.81
N ALA A 18 -18.10 -3.92 34.06
CA ALA A 18 -18.69 -3.05 33.04
C ALA A 18 -17.80 -1.84 32.72
N ILE A 19 -17.16 -1.24 33.74
CA ILE A 19 -16.21 -0.14 33.59
C ILE A 19 -14.97 -0.60 32.80
N LEU A 20 -14.37 -1.75 33.19
CA LEU A 20 -13.20 -2.30 32.51
C LEU A 20 -13.51 -2.64 31.03
N LEU A 21 -14.69 -3.19 30.76
CA LEU A 21 -15.13 -3.53 29.41
C LEU A 21 -15.35 -2.27 28.57
N ALA A 22 -15.91 -1.20 29.15
CA ALA A 22 -16.06 0.09 28.50
C ALA A 22 -14.69 0.72 28.18
N ILE A 23 -13.73 0.68 29.11
CA ILE A 23 -12.36 1.16 28.90
C ILE A 23 -11.67 0.35 27.80
N ALA A 24 -11.77 -0.98 27.84
CA ALA A 24 -11.18 -1.85 26.80
C ALA A 24 -11.76 -1.56 25.41
N LEU A 25 -13.07 -1.31 25.32
CA LEU A 25 -13.73 -0.97 24.05
C LEU A 25 -13.26 0.39 23.54
N VAL A 26 -13.15 1.39 24.39
CA VAL A 26 -12.62 2.71 24.02
C VAL A 26 -11.16 2.59 23.54
N LEU A 27 -10.32 1.84 24.27
CA LEU A 27 -8.95 1.58 23.86
C LEU A 27 -8.86 0.85 22.52
N ALA A 28 -9.71 -0.15 22.29
CA ALA A 28 -9.76 -0.86 21.02
C ALA A 28 -10.10 0.06 19.84
N VAL A 29 -11.09 0.96 20.03
CA VAL A 29 -11.46 1.96 19.01
C VAL A 29 -10.31 2.93 18.76
N VAL A 30 -9.65 3.43 19.80
CA VAL A 30 -8.50 4.33 19.68
C VAL A 30 -7.37 3.63 18.93
N MET A 31 -7.02 2.40 19.30
CA MET A 31 -5.95 1.63 18.66
C MET A 31 -6.28 1.27 17.22
N ALA A 32 -7.54 1.04 16.87
CA ALA A 32 -7.97 0.81 15.49
C ALA A 32 -7.87 2.08 14.63
N TYR A 33 -8.15 3.25 15.22
CA TYR A 33 -8.14 4.52 14.50
C TYR A 33 -6.73 5.15 14.39
N LEU A 34 -5.87 4.89 15.35
CA LEU A 34 -4.53 5.46 15.44
C LEU A 34 -3.69 5.23 14.16
N PRO A 35 -3.60 4.00 13.59
CA PRO A 35 -2.84 3.77 12.37
C PRO A 35 -3.36 4.60 11.18
N VAL A 36 -4.69 4.80 11.10
CA VAL A 36 -5.30 5.56 10.01
C VAL A 36 -4.92 7.03 10.07
N THR A 37 -4.76 7.61 11.27
CA THR A 37 -4.42 9.03 11.41
C THR A 37 -2.99 9.36 10.99
N PHE A 38 -2.08 8.37 11.03
CA PHE A 38 -0.68 8.54 10.63
C PHE A 38 -0.44 8.37 9.12
N ILE A 39 -1.43 7.88 8.38
CA ILE A 39 -1.31 7.79 6.92
C ILE A 39 -1.27 9.21 6.36
N GLY A 40 -0.14 9.56 5.72
CA GLY A 40 0.07 10.82 5.03
C GLY A 40 0.12 10.64 3.51
N TRP A 41 -0.33 11.64 2.79
CA TRP A 41 -0.16 11.79 1.35
C TRP A 41 0.18 13.22 1.03
N THR A 42 1.21 13.44 0.23
CA THR A 42 1.60 14.78 -0.23
C THR A 42 1.32 14.89 -1.73
N GLU A 43 0.74 15.98 -2.14
CA GLU A 43 0.41 16.30 -3.52
C GLU A 43 0.82 17.74 -3.79
N LEU A 44 1.17 18.06 -5.04
CA LEU A 44 1.41 19.44 -5.45
C LEU A 44 0.08 20.08 -5.89
N ASP A 45 -0.20 21.27 -5.40
CA ASP A 45 -1.33 22.06 -5.90
C ASP A 45 -1.03 22.67 -7.28
N ALA A 46 -2.02 23.32 -7.87
CA ALA A 46 -1.87 23.97 -9.19
C ALA A 46 -0.81 25.11 -9.18
N SER A 47 -0.39 25.55 -8.02
CA SER A 47 0.63 26.59 -7.81
C SER A 47 2.03 26.01 -7.53
N GLY A 48 2.17 24.68 -7.48
CA GLY A 48 3.42 23.98 -7.19
C GLY A 48 3.75 23.90 -5.70
N ASN A 49 2.81 24.22 -4.79
CA ASN A 49 3.04 24.08 -3.35
C ASN A 49 2.68 22.67 -2.87
N GLU A 50 3.44 22.16 -1.93
CA GLU A 50 3.15 20.87 -1.29
C GLU A 50 1.92 20.97 -0.37
N VAL A 51 0.88 20.20 -0.68
CA VAL A 51 -0.30 20.04 0.16
C VAL A 51 -0.28 18.66 0.79
N ARG A 52 -0.20 18.60 2.11
CA ARG A 52 -0.18 17.35 2.86
C ARG A 52 -1.58 17.00 3.36
N TYR A 53 -2.06 15.86 2.94
CA TYR A 53 -3.28 15.23 3.44
C TYR A 53 -2.95 14.19 4.51
N THR A 54 -3.81 14.01 5.51
CA THR A 54 -3.66 12.99 6.55
C THR A 54 -4.95 12.19 6.73
N GLY A 55 -4.83 10.99 7.27
CA GLY A 55 -5.97 10.13 7.59
C GLY A 55 -6.76 9.69 6.36
N LEU A 56 -8.08 9.64 6.47
CA LEU A 56 -8.98 9.18 5.41
C LEU A 56 -8.88 10.03 4.13
N LYS A 57 -8.55 11.33 4.25
CA LYS A 57 -8.34 12.19 3.08
C LYS A 57 -7.10 11.75 2.30
N ALA A 58 -6.02 11.39 2.98
CA ALA A 58 -4.82 10.87 2.36
C ALA A 58 -5.08 9.55 1.61
N ILE A 59 -5.87 8.65 2.22
CA ILE A 59 -6.26 7.38 1.59
C ILE A 59 -7.06 7.62 0.31
N ARG A 60 -8.06 8.50 0.36
CA ARG A 60 -8.87 8.85 -0.83
C ARG A 60 -8.02 9.46 -1.94
N LYS A 61 -7.17 10.43 -1.61
CA LYS A 61 -6.27 11.07 -2.58
C LYS A 61 -5.31 10.06 -3.21
N ARG A 62 -4.74 9.18 -2.41
CA ARG A 62 -3.91 8.08 -2.91
C ARG A 62 -4.66 7.16 -3.86
N GLN A 63 -5.93 6.82 -3.56
CA GLN A 63 -6.76 6.00 -4.43
C GLN A 63 -7.11 6.70 -5.75
N GLU A 64 -7.39 8.01 -5.73
CA GLU A 64 -7.68 8.81 -6.93
C GLU A 64 -6.50 8.86 -7.89
N GLN A 65 -5.28 8.86 -7.37
CA GLN A 65 -4.04 8.94 -8.19
C GLN A 65 -3.48 7.59 -8.60
N GLN A 66 -3.89 6.50 -7.94
CA GLN A 66 -3.45 5.17 -8.36
C GLN A 66 -4.06 4.81 -9.72
N VAL A 67 -3.31 4.01 -10.49
CA VAL A 67 -3.82 3.41 -11.73
C VAL A 67 -5.13 2.69 -11.38
N SER A 68 -6.25 3.28 -11.78
CA SER A 68 -7.58 2.71 -11.59
C SER A 68 -7.96 1.94 -12.84
N GLY A 69 -8.36 0.69 -12.70
CA GLY A 69 -8.79 -0.15 -13.81
C GLY A 69 -8.08 -1.49 -13.84
N THR A 70 -8.31 -2.22 -14.91
CA THR A 70 -7.66 -3.53 -15.14
C THR A 70 -6.18 -3.31 -15.45
N ILE A 71 -5.30 -3.90 -14.64
CA ILE A 71 -3.87 -3.93 -14.93
C ILE A 71 -3.67 -4.85 -16.15
N THR A 72 -3.13 -4.30 -17.22
CA THR A 72 -2.80 -5.04 -18.44
C THR A 72 -1.29 -5.06 -18.66
N PRO A 73 -0.76 -5.98 -19.49
CA PRO A 73 0.66 -5.97 -19.85
C PRO A 73 1.12 -4.64 -20.43
N ASP A 74 0.28 -3.97 -21.21
CA ASP A 74 0.59 -2.67 -21.80
C ASP A 74 0.77 -1.57 -20.74
N VAL A 75 -0.11 -1.55 -19.72
CA VAL A 75 0.01 -0.61 -18.58
C VAL A 75 1.28 -0.89 -17.79
N MET A 76 1.67 -2.15 -17.64
CA MET A 76 2.91 -2.53 -16.96
C MET A 76 4.14 -2.05 -17.72
N GLN A 77 4.13 -2.20 -19.05
CA GLN A 77 5.21 -1.73 -19.92
C GLN A 77 5.27 -0.20 -19.93
N GLU A 78 4.13 0.49 -20.06
CA GLU A 78 4.04 1.96 -19.98
C GLU A 78 4.64 2.48 -18.66
N ALA A 79 4.33 1.82 -17.55
CA ALA A 79 4.87 2.16 -16.25
C ALA A 79 6.41 2.07 -16.22
N LEU A 80 6.96 0.97 -16.75
CA LEU A 80 8.42 0.77 -16.81
C LEU A 80 9.10 1.81 -17.70
N GLU A 81 8.54 2.04 -18.89
CA GLU A 81 9.08 3.01 -19.86
C GLU A 81 9.06 4.44 -19.29
N ALA A 82 7.98 4.83 -18.60
CA ALA A 82 7.89 6.13 -17.95
C ALA A 82 9.00 6.31 -16.90
N TYR A 83 9.22 5.30 -16.05
CA TYR A 83 10.29 5.34 -15.07
C TYR A 83 11.67 5.40 -15.71
N GLN A 84 11.96 4.51 -16.66
CA GLN A 84 13.27 4.48 -17.33
C GLN A 84 13.57 5.76 -18.10
N ARG A 85 12.54 6.37 -18.72
CA ARG A 85 12.67 7.65 -19.42
C ARG A 85 13.08 8.76 -18.47
N VAL A 86 12.37 8.91 -17.35
CA VAL A 86 12.65 9.95 -16.36
C VAL A 86 14.02 9.73 -15.70
N TYR A 87 14.35 8.48 -15.32
CA TYR A 87 15.66 8.16 -14.76
C TYR A 87 16.82 8.50 -15.71
N ARG A 88 16.67 8.24 -16.99
CA ARG A 88 17.68 8.64 -18.02
C ARG A 88 17.76 10.14 -18.20
N GLN A 89 16.60 10.83 -18.18
CA GLN A 89 16.53 12.28 -18.37
C GLN A 89 17.26 13.05 -17.27
N TYR A 90 17.21 12.55 -16.04
CA TYR A 90 17.83 13.20 -14.87
C TYR A 90 19.12 12.53 -14.41
N ASP A 91 19.64 11.55 -15.17
CA ASP A 91 20.80 10.73 -14.79
C ASP A 91 20.68 10.20 -13.34
N ALA A 92 19.44 9.82 -12.98
CA ALA A 92 19.07 9.45 -11.63
C ALA A 92 19.48 8.01 -11.32
N SER A 93 20.13 7.79 -10.20
CA SER A 93 20.38 6.47 -9.62
C SER A 93 19.35 6.08 -8.56
N SER A 94 18.68 7.08 -8.00
CA SER A 94 17.65 6.94 -6.97
C SER A 94 16.45 7.82 -7.28
N ILE A 95 15.29 7.49 -6.72
CA ILE A 95 14.08 8.32 -6.81
C ILE A 95 14.27 9.70 -6.18
N ASN A 96 15.20 9.82 -5.24
CA ASN A 96 15.53 11.08 -4.56
C ASN A 96 16.31 12.06 -5.46
N ASP A 97 16.86 11.57 -6.58
CA ASP A 97 17.60 12.39 -7.55
C ASP A 97 16.64 13.08 -8.55
N ILE A 98 15.35 12.71 -8.51
CA ILE A 98 14.31 13.22 -9.40
C ILE A 98 13.59 14.39 -8.72
N PRO A 99 13.40 15.53 -9.40
CA PRO A 99 12.61 16.62 -8.87
C PRO A 99 11.21 16.17 -8.45
N VAL A 100 10.76 16.67 -7.30
CA VAL A 100 9.50 16.25 -6.67
C VAL A 100 8.30 16.46 -7.60
N GLU A 101 8.28 17.56 -8.34
CA GLU A 101 7.23 17.89 -9.30
C GLU A 101 7.14 16.87 -10.43
N VAL A 102 8.30 16.45 -10.95
CA VAL A 102 8.39 15.45 -12.04
C VAL A 102 7.91 14.09 -11.54
N PHE A 103 8.35 13.72 -10.34
CA PHE A 103 7.90 12.48 -9.70
C PHE A 103 6.37 12.42 -9.60
N TYR A 104 5.74 13.43 -9.00
CA TYR A 104 4.29 13.43 -8.83
C TYR A 104 3.53 13.50 -10.16
N LYS A 105 4.06 14.21 -11.13
CA LYS A 105 3.41 14.37 -12.45
C LYS A 105 3.51 13.11 -13.30
N GLU A 106 4.67 12.45 -13.34
CA GLU A 106 4.95 11.40 -14.31
C GLU A 106 5.02 10.00 -13.72
N LEU A 107 5.47 9.85 -12.45
CA LEU A 107 5.82 8.56 -11.87
C LEU A 107 4.91 8.09 -10.76
N ALA A 108 4.33 8.99 -9.98
CA ALA A 108 3.60 8.65 -8.75
C ALA A 108 2.46 7.63 -9.00
N ARG A 109 1.75 7.77 -10.12
CA ARG A 109 0.66 6.85 -10.48
C ARG A 109 1.11 5.41 -10.72
N TYR A 110 2.34 5.23 -11.20
CA TYR A 110 2.90 3.92 -11.52
C TYR A 110 3.73 3.32 -10.37
N GLN A 111 4.00 4.11 -9.33
CA GLN A 111 4.87 3.70 -8.23
C GLN A 111 4.49 2.34 -7.61
N PRO A 112 3.21 2.04 -7.32
CA PRO A 112 2.83 0.75 -6.76
C PRO A 112 3.16 -0.42 -7.69
N LEU A 113 2.94 -0.26 -9.01
CA LEU A 113 3.21 -1.31 -10.00
C LEU A 113 4.69 -1.62 -10.10
N VAL A 114 5.52 -0.58 -10.24
CA VAL A 114 6.97 -0.73 -10.39
C VAL A 114 7.61 -1.25 -9.12
N ASN A 115 7.17 -0.80 -7.94
CA ASN A 115 7.68 -1.29 -6.67
C ASN A 115 7.34 -2.77 -6.45
N ASN A 116 6.10 -3.17 -6.70
CA ASN A 116 5.70 -4.58 -6.58
C ASN A 116 6.46 -5.48 -7.56
N ALA A 117 6.71 -5.01 -8.79
CA ALA A 117 7.53 -5.74 -9.74
C ALA A 117 8.97 -5.88 -9.24
N LYS A 118 9.59 -4.79 -8.76
CA LYS A 118 10.95 -4.83 -8.18
C LYS A 118 11.06 -5.81 -7.03
N GLU A 119 10.11 -5.79 -6.11
CA GLU A 119 10.08 -6.72 -4.98
C GLU A 119 9.93 -8.18 -5.41
N ALA A 120 9.19 -8.44 -6.49
CA ALA A 120 9.03 -9.79 -7.03
C ALA A 120 10.33 -10.36 -7.60
N PHE A 121 11.25 -9.51 -8.05
CA PHE A 121 12.56 -9.88 -8.59
C PHE A 121 13.71 -9.58 -7.63
N ALA A 122 13.42 -9.37 -6.35
CA ALA A 122 14.45 -9.24 -5.35
C ALA A 122 15.30 -10.51 -5.24
N ASP A 123 16.60 -10.35 -5.09
CA ASP A 123 17.53 -11.46 -4.89
C ASP A 123 17.17 -12.22 -3.60
N PRO A 124 16.83 -13.50 -3.65
CA PRO A 124 16.41 -14.27 -2.49
C PRO A 124 17.50 -14.42 -1.42
N LYS A 125 18.79 -14.20 -1.76
CA LYS A 125 19.91 -14.29 -0.83
C LYS A 125 20.16 -12.97 -0.10
N THR A 126 20.06 -11.86 -0.79
CA THR A 126 20.38 -10.53 -0.23
C THR A 126 19.12 -9.74 0.14
N GLY A 127 17.95 -10.12 -0.37
CA GLY A 127 16.70 -9.37 -0.25
C GLY A 127 16.71 -8.05 -1.04
N MET A 128 17.76 -7.78 -1.83
CA MET A 128 17.86 -6.53 -2.59
C MET A 128 17.02 -6.60 -3.86
N ALA A 129 16.11 -5.64 -4.00
CA ALA A 129 15.35 -5.47 -5.23
C ALA A 129 16.22 -4.84 -6.34
N PRO A 130 16.05 -5.23 -7.61
CA PRO A 130 16.76 -4.63 -8.73
C PRO A 130 16.41 -3.13 -8.85
N GLY A 131 17.36 -2.35 -9.37
CA GLY A 131 17.07 -0.98 -9.80
C GLY A 131 16.07 -0.96 -10.95
N VAL A 132 15.35 0.15 -11.12
CA VAL A 132 14.37 0.29 -12.21
C VAL A 132 15.04 0.11 -13.58
N MET A 133 16.27 0.56 -13.73
CA MET A 133 17.04 0.41 -14.97
C MET A 133 17.45 -1.04 -15.27
N GLY A 134 17.41 -1.91 -14.28
CA GLY A 134 17.67 -3.35 -14.43
C GLY A 134 16.43 -4.19 -14.78
N LEU A 135 15.24 -3.61 -14.69
CA LEU A 135 14.01 -4.30 -15.10
C LEU A 135 13.82 -4.25 -16.61
N THR A 136 13.37 -5.37 -17.19
CA THR A 136 13.06 -5.49 -18.61
C THR A 136 11.56 -5.58 -18.86
N ALA A 137 11.14 -5.39 -20.11
CA ALA A 137 9.75 -5.60 -20.50
C ALA A 137 9.32 -7.06 -20.26
N GLU A 138 10.23 -8.02 -20.44
CA GLU A 138 9.99 -9.43 -20.16
C GLU A 138 9.75 -9.68 -18.68
N ASP A 139 10.51 -9.03 -17.80
CA ASP A 139 10.29 -9.12 -16.34
C ASP A 139 8.89 -8.62 -15.99
N MET A 140 8.45 -7.50 -16.56
CA MET A 140 7.10 -6.96 -16.31
C MET A 140 6.00 -7.91 -16.80
N GLN A 141 6.17 -8.55 -17.96
CA GLN A 141 5.24 -9.56 -18.46
C GLN A 141 5.22 -10.82 -17.58
N ASN A 142 6.39 -11.29 -17.15
CA ASN A 142 6.52 -12.42 -16.24
C ASN A 142 5.87 -12.14 -14.90
N PHE A 143 6.07 -10.93 -14.34
CA PHE A 143 5.40 -10.50 -13.13
C PHE A 143 3.88 -10.50 -13.31
N TYR A 144 3.38 -9.91 -14.40
CA TYR A 144 1.95 -9.89 -14.70
C TYR A 144 1.35 -11.31 -14.78
N SER A 145 2.04 -12.24 -15.44
CA SER A 145 1.57 -13.62 -15.58
C SER A 145 1.48 -14.38 -14.26
N GLN A 146 2.24 -13.94 -13.24
CA GLN A 146 2.24 -14.53 -11.90
C GLN A 146 1.19 -13.91 -10.96
N LEU A 147 0.63 -12.74 -11.29
CA LEU A 147 -0.33 -12.05 -10.43
C LEU A 147 -1.55 -12.92 -10.07
N PRO A 148 -2.21 -13.63 -10.98
CA PRO A 148 -3.34 -14.50 -10.65
C PRO A 148 -2.97 -15.57 -9.63
N LYS A 149 -1.82 -16.23 -9.81
CA LYS A 149 -1.33 -17.29 -8.91
C LYS A 149 -1.01 -16.75 -7.51
N ARG A 150 -0.48 -15.53 -7.42
CA ARG A 150 -0.19 -14.87 -6.14
C ARG A 150 -1.48 -14.50 -5.41
N LEU A 151 -2.49 -14.01 -6.12
CA LEU A 151 -3.80 -13.72 -5.55
C LEU A 151 -4.49 -14.99 -5.05
N GLU A 152 -4.45 -16.08 -5.80
CA GLU A 152 -5.00 -17.37 -5.39
C GLU A 152 -4.32 -17.89 -4.11
N SER A 153 -3.00 -17.74 -3.97
CA SER A 153 -2.27 -18.16 -2.77
C SER A 153 -2.64 -17.34 -1.53
N VAL A 154 -2.90 -16.04 -1.69
CA VAL A 154 -3.34 -15.17 -0.60
C VAL A 154 -4.76 -15.55 -0.15
N ILE A 155 -5.69 -15.76 -1.09
CA ILE A 155 -7.06 -16.18 -0.81
C ILE A 155 -7.06 -17.55 -0.10
N TRP A 156 -6.21 -18.48 -0.52
CA TRP A 156 -6.10 -19.79 0.12
C TRP A 156 -5.59 -19.70 1.56
N LEU A 157 -4.63 -18.81 1.84
CA LEU A 157 -4.13 -18.57 3.19
C LEU A 157 -5.21 -17.93 4.10
N GLU A 158 -6.03 -17.03 3.58
CA GLU A 158 -7.15 -16.45 4.34
C GLU A 158 -8.26 -17.46 4.65
N GLN A 159 -8.49 -18.45 3.78
CA GLN A 159 -9.50 -19.51 3.98
C GLN A 159 -9.02 -20.64 4.87
N SER A 160 -7.72 -20.82 5.04
CA SER A 160 -7.12 -21.90 5.85
C SER A 160 -6.71 -21.50 7.27
N GLY A 161 -6.84 -20.24 7.66
CA GLY A 161 -6.63 -19.70 9.00
C GLY A 161 -7.90 -19.52 9.76
#